data_4ca252329279e11a0bd89e759d59868e
#
_entry.id   4ca252329279e11a0bd89e759d59868e
#
_cell.length_a   1.000
_cell.length_b   1.000
_cell.length_c   1.000
_cell.angle_alpha   90.00
_cell.angle_beta   90.00
_cell.angle_gamma   90.00
#
_symmetry.space_group_name_H-M   'P 1'
#
loop_
_entity.id
_entity.type
_entity.pdbx_description
1 polymer ?
#
loop_
_entity_poly.entity_id
_entity_poly.type
_entity_poly.pdbx_seq_one_letter_code
_entity_poly.pdbx_strand_id
1 'polypeptide(L)'
;SAVQNTAVTVPITTSDLTGLGVISFDTTINYDPSVITNVAVVSTGTLSSTMTVTVNNLTPGTIIISGYTPNPLAGSGTLLKLTFTAIGPIGSNSPLTFAAFTYNEGVPCSAPVNGSVTIVDCLSVTFPTGLTAVKNAPVTIPINSTDLTGRNALSYDTTVTYDTSVITQISVSSAGTLSSSMVI
;
A
#
# COMPACT_ATOMS: atom_id res chain seq x y z
N SER A 1 3.58 0.94 -3.93
CA SER A 1 2.93 2.15 -4.45
C SER A 1 1.87 2.65 -3.48
N ALA A 2 1.58 3.92 -3.52
CA ALA A 2 0.59 4.61 -2.69
C ALA A 2 -0.27 5.53 -3.56
N VAL A 3 -1.55 5.63 -3.22
CA VAL A 3 -2.44 6.61 -3.84
C VAL A 3 -2.21 7.98 -3.21
N GLN A 4 -2.18 9.04 -4.01
CA GLN A 4 -1.99 10.40 -3.50
C GLN A 4 -3.03 10.76 -2.42
N ASN A 5 -2.58 11.45 -1.37
CA ASN A 5 -3.37 11.85 -0.20
C ASN A 5 -3.93 10.68 0.63
N THR A 6 -3.38 9.48 0.50
CA THR A 6 -3.74 8.34 1.34
C THR A 6 -2.58 7.88 2.22
N ALA A 7 -2.91 7.11 3.24
CA ALA A 7 -1.90 6.42 4.05
C ALA A 7 -1.37 5.18 3.33
N VAL A 8 -0.07 4.94 3.42
CA VAL A 8 0.60 3.73 2.95
C VAL A 8 1.39 3.10 4.07
N THR A 9 1.29 1.79 4.22
CA THR A 9 2.05 1.02 5.19
C THR A 9 3.12 0.20 4.47
N VAL A 10 4.37 0.38 4.89
CA VAL A 10 5.54 -0.31 4.36
C VAL A 10 6.10 -1.23 5.45
N PRO A 11 6.09 -2.56 5.27
CA PRO A 11 6.72 -3.48 6.21
C PRO A 11 8.24 -3.45 6.07
N ILE A 12 8.94 -3.45 7.19
CA ILE A 12 10.35 -3.83 7.27
C ILE A 12 10.38 -5.30 7.66
N THR A 13 10.92 -6.14 6.80
CA THR A 13 10.97 -7.59 7.00
C THR A 13 12.36 -8.06 7.36
N THR A 14 12.45 -9.16 8.07
CA THR A 14 13.71 -9.82 8.43
C THR A 14 13.67 -11.31 8.08
N SER A 15 14.84 -11.90 7.90
CA SER A 15 15.05 -13.33 7.89
C SER A 15 14.78 -13.94 9.27
N ASP A 16 14.89 -15.26 9.39
CA ASP A 16 14.66 -15.94 10.66
C ASP A 16 15.70 -15.53 11.72
N LEU A 17 15.21 -15.02 12.85
CA LEU A 17 15.98 -14.59 14.01
C LEU A 17 16.11 -15.68 15.08
N THR A 18 15.48 -16.85 14.89
CA THR A 18 15.45 -17.92 15.88
C THR A 18 16.86 -18.38 16.24
N GLY A 19 17.18 -18.37 17.54
CA GLY A 19 18.48 -18.80 18.04
C GLY A 19 19.63 -17.81 17.86
N LEU A 20 19.39 -16.66 17.23
CA LEU A 20 20.42 -15.63 17.01
C LEU A 20 20.58 -14.67 18.20
N GLY A 21 19.76 -14.78 19.24
CA GLY A 21 19.86 -13.96 20.45
C GLY A 21 19.54 -12.48 20.25
N VAL A 22 18.75 -12.12 19.24
CA VAL A 22 18.41 -10.71 18.94
C VAL A 22 17.47 -10.16 19.99
N ILE A 23 17.94 -9.20 20.77
CA ILE A 23 17.18 -8.48 21.81
C ILE A 23 17.05 -6.98 21.54
N SER A 24 17.79 -6.44 20.57
CA SER A 24 17.70 -5.04 20.18
C SER A 24 17.95 -4.84 18.68
N PHE A 25 17.48 -3.72 18.18
CA PHE A 25 17.89 -3.19 16.87
C PHE A 25 17.89 -1.67 16.90
N ASP A 26 18.78 -1.09 16.09
CA ASP A 26 18.84 0.33 15.80
C ASP A 26 18.82 0.56 14.30
N THR A 27 18.04 1.53 13.84
CA THR A 27 17.97 1.85 12.42
C THR A 27 17.77 3.33 12.18
N THR A 28 18.39 3.83 11.12
CA THR A 28 18.16 5.16 10.54
C THR A 28 17.72 4.98 9.11
N ILE A 29 16.53 5.52 8.76
CA ILE A 29 15.95 5.42 7.44
C ILE A 29 15.75 6.83 6.89
N ASN A 30 16.20 7.05 5.66
CA ASN A 30 15.98 8.28 4.92
C ASN A 30 14.85 8.08 3.89
N TYR A 31 14.08 9.14 3.68
CA TYR A 31 12.98 9.21 2.73
C TYR A 31 12.86 10.64 2.15
N ASP A 32 12.11 10.82 1.07
CA ASP A 32 11.82 12.15 0.51
C ASP A 32 10.58 12.76 1.19
N PRO A 33 10.74 13.80 2.04
CA PRO A 33 9.63 14.42 2.75
C PRO A 33 8.70 15.25 1.85
N SER A 34 9.07 15.50 0.58
CA SER A 34 8.20 16.12 -0.41
C SER A 34 7.26 15.13 -1.09
N VAL A 35 7.53 13.83 -0.95
CA VAL A 35 6.74 12.74 -1.54
C VAL A 35 5.90 12.02 -0.51
N ILE A 36 6.46 11.72 0.66
CA ILE A 36 5.78 11.06 1.78
C ILE A 36 6.07 11.78 3.09
N THR A 37 5.08 11.82 3.99
CA THR A 37 5.19 12.53 5.28
C THR A 37 4.43 11.80 6.38
N ASN A 38 4.34 12.39 7.58
CA ASN A 38 3.61 11.88 8.75
C ASN A 38 4.00 10.43 9.10
N VAL A 39 5.31 10.19 9.26
CA VAL A 39 5.82 8.85 9.56
C VAL A 39 5.36 8.39 10.93
N ALA A 40 4.69 7.24 10.98
CA ALA A 40 4.41 6.52 12.20
C ALA A 40 5.01 5.12 12.16
N VAL A 41 5.45 4.61 13.31
CA VAL A 41 5.99 3.26 13.48
C VAL A 41 4.97 2.41 14.20
N VAL A 42 4.69 1.23 13.67
CA VAL A 42 3.73 0.27 14.23
C VAL A 42 4.43 -1.07 14.47
N SER A 43 4.47 -1.49 15.72
CA SER A 43 5.00 -2.81 16.15
C SER A 43 3.90 -3.85 16.35
N THR A 44 2.64 -3.44 16.50
CA THR A 44 1.52 -4.36 16.73
C THR A 44 1.37 -5.37 15.57
N GLY A 45 1.30 -6.66 15.92
CA GLY A 45 1.19 -7.75 14.95
C GLY A 45 2.46 -7.96 14.12
N THR A 46 3.62 -7.65 14.69
CA THR A 46 4.95 -7.86 14.09
C THR A 46 5.87 -8.58 15.08
N LEU A 47 7.07 -8.96 14.66
CA LEU A 47 8.07 -9.55 15.54
C LEU A 47 8.48 -8.61 16.69
N SER A 48 8.42 -7.29 16.46
CA SER A 48 8.69 -6.28 17.50
C SER A 48 7.51 -5.99 18.43
N SER A 49 6.42 -6.75 18.38
CA SER A 49 5.21 -6.46 19.19
C SER A 49 5.43 -6.49 20.69
N THR A 50 6.46 -7.21 21.16
CA THR A 50 6.87 -7.30 22.57
C THR A 50 8.02 -6.37 22.94
N MET A 51 8.54 -5.61 21.98
CA MET A 51 9.64 -4.68 22.20
C MET A 51 9.15 -3.33 22.71
N THR A 52 9.97 -2.67 23.52
CA THR A 52 9.87 -1.22 23.69
C THR A 52 10.52 -0.56 22.48
N VAL A 53 9.72 0.15 21.67
CA VAL A 53 10.19 0.84 20.46
C VAL A 53 10.18 2.33 20.70
N THR A 54 11.31 2.97 20.48
CA THR A 54 11.49 4.43 20.55
C THR A 54 11.71 4.98 19.14
N VAL A 55 11.06 6.10 18.84
CA VAL A 55 11.08 6.71 17.50
C VAL A 55 11.48 8.17 17.62
N ASN A 56 12.40 8.61 16.78
CA ASN A 56 12.72 10.02 16.55
C ASN A 56 12.53 10.34 15.06
N ASN A 57 11.54 11.15 14.75
CA ASN A 57 11.18 11.62 13.41
C ASN A 57 11.04 13.16 13.35
N LEU A 58 11.74 13.87 14.23
CA LEU A 58 11.70 15.34 14.30
C LEU A 58 12.34 16.02 13.10
N THR A 59 13.26 15.34 12.42
CA THR A 59 13.90 15.84 11.21
C THR A 59 13.17 15.30 9.99
N PRO A 60 12.48 16.15 9.18
CA PRO A 60 11.86 15.72 7.95
C PRO A 60 12.86 15.00 7.03
N GLY A 61 12.44 13.87 6.46
CA GLY A 61 13.30 13.05 5.59
C GLY A 61 14.14 12.00 6.32
N THR A 62 14.15 11.99 7.65
CA THR A 62 14.91 11.01 8.44
C THR A 62 14.06 10.47 9.59
N ILE A 63 14.07 9.17 9.79
CA ILE A 63 13.48 8.51 10.95
C ILE A 63 14.53 7.62 11.62
N ILE A 64 14.68 7.76 12.94
CA ILE A 64 15.56 6.93 13.75
C ILE A 64 14.66 6.09 14.67
N ILE A 65 14.91 4.78 14.69
CA ILE A 65 14.11 3.82 15.46
C ILE A 65 15.06 2.92 16.22
N SER A 66 14.80 2.77 17.52
CA SER A 66 15.49 1.84 18.41
C SER A 66 14.45 0.92 19.05
N GLY A 67 14.72 -0.38 19.06
CA GLY A 67 13.88 -1.38 19.71
C GLY A 67 14.67 -2.22 20.70
N TYR A 68 14.05 -2.54 21.85
CA TYR A 68 14.65 -3.40 22.87
C TYR A 68 13.60 -4.31 23.52
N THR A 69 14.02 -5.54 23.82
CA THR A 69 13.24 -6.55 24.58
C THR A 69 14.16 -7.38 25.47
N PRO A 70 13.73 -7.81 26.66
CA PRO A 70 14.52 -8.69 27.51
C PRO A 70 14.59 -10.14 26.98
N ASN A 71 13.70 -10.53 26.10
CA ASN A 71 13.64 -11.88 25.51
C ASN A 71 14.00 -11.83 24.06
N PRO A 72 14.88 -12.73 23.57
CA PRO A 72 15.28 -12.75 22.15
C PRO A 72 14.09 -12.91 21.21
N LEU A 73 14.13 -12.19 20.09
CA LEU A 73 13.20 -12.37 18.99
C LEU A 73 13.42 -13.72 18.32
N ALA A 74 12.34 -14.32 17.82
CA ALA A 74 12.35 -15.56 17.06
C ALA A 74 11.40 -15.47 15.87
N GLY A 75 11.70 -16.25 14.82
CA GLY A 75 10.92 -16.29 13.58
C GLY A 75 11.38 -15.29 12.53
N SER A 76 10.72 -15.33 11.39
CA SER A 76 10.95 -14.46 10.24
C SER A 76 9.68 -13.68 9.88
N GLY A 77 9.82 -12.65 9.06
CA GLY A 77 8.69 -11.87 8.57
C GLY A 77 8.78 -10.38 8.92
N THR A 78 7.64 -9.77 9.21
CA THR A 78 7.61 -8.33 9.49
C THR A 78 8.20 -8.01 10.85
N LEU A 79 9.34 -7.31 10.85
CA LEU A 79 9.97 -6.80 12.07
C LEU A 79 9.16 -5.64 12.65
N LEU A 80 8.84 -4.63 11.84
CA LEU A 80 7.97 -3.52 12.16
C LEU A 80 7.36 -2.92 10.88
N LYS A 81 6.40 -2.00 11.03
CA LYS A 81 5.75 -1.33 9.90
C LYS A 81 5.95 0.18 10.02
N LEU A 82 6.22 0.82 8.88
CA LEU A 82 6.20 2.27 8.75
C LEU A 82 4.92 2.69 8.04
N THR A 83 4.19 3.65 8.59
CA THR A 83 3.02 4.23 7.93
C THR A 83 3.33 5.67 7.57
N PHE A 84 3.12 6.02 6.31
CA PHE A 84 3.33 7.36 5.74
C PHE A 84 2.03 7.89 5.16
N THR A 85 1.95 9.21 4.98
CA THR A 85 0.95 9.84 4.12
C THR A 85 1.62 10.19 2.79
N ALA A 86 1.04 9.74 1.69
CA ALA A 86 1.50 10.02 0.33
C ALA A 86 1.05 11.43 -0.09
N ILE A 87 1.97 12.38 -0.28
CA ILE A 87 1.66 13.78 -0.58
C ILE A 87 2.22 14.26 -1.92
N GLY A 88 3.21 13.56 -2.46
CA GLY A 88 3.86 13.93 -3.70
C GLY A 88 2.94 13.87 -4.93
N PRO A 89 3.34 14.48 -6.05
CA PRO A 89 2.64 14.36 -7.32
C PRO A 89 2.59 12.90 -7.81
N ILE A 90 1.56 12.59 -8.61
CA ILE A 90 1.46 11.28 -9.28
C ILE A 90 2.72 11.02 -10.11
N GLY A 91 3.28 9.81 -9.98
CA GLY A 91 4.54 9.41 -10.62
C GLY A 91 5.79 9.73 -9.81
N SER A 92 5.70 10.54 -8.75
CA SER A 92 6.86 10.78 -7.87
C SER A 92 7.22 9.54 -7.07
N ASN A 93 8.49 9.44 -6.71
CA ASN A 93 9.04 8.30 -5.96
C ASN A 93 9.87 8.79 -4.78
N SER A 94 9.61 8.23 -3.60
CA SER A 94 10.46 8.38 -2.42
C SER A 94 11.28 7.10 -2.24
N PRO A 95 12.61 7.13 -2.38
CA PRO A 95 13.46 6.05 -1.87
C PRO A 95 13.25 5.89 -0.36
N LEU A 96 13.32 4.66 0.13
CA LEU A 96 13.44 4.33 1.55
C LEU A 96 14.81 3.68 1.73
N THR A 97 15.77 4.43 2.25
CA THR A 97 17.15 4.00 2.34
C THR A 97 17.55 3.78 3.80
N PHE A 98 18.11 2.62 4.09
CA PHE A 98 18.76 2.39 5.37
C PHE A 98 20.11 3.13 5.39
N ALA A 99 20.16 4.25 6.09
CA ALA A 99 21.45 4.91 6.41
C ALA A 99 22.23 4.10 7.44
N ALA A 100 21.53 3.40 8.33
CA ALA A 100 22.07 2.44 9.28
C ALA A 100 21.01 1.39 9.65
N PHE A 101 21.45 0.16 9.89
CA PHE A 101 20.64 -0.89 10.53
C PHE A 101 21.58 -1.86 11.24
N THR A 102 21.33 -2.11 12.53
CA THR A 102 22.11 -3.07 13.32
C THR A 102 21.21 -3.85 14.27
N TYR A 103 21.55 -5.12 14.50
CA TYR A 103 21.05 -5.91 15.63
C TYR A 103 22.10 -5.95 16.73
N ASN A 104 21.71 -5.89 18.02
CA ASN A 104 22.58 -6.08 19.19
C ASN A 104 23.97 -5.42 19.03
N GLU A 105 24.03 -4.16 18.57
CA GLU A 105 25.31 -3.46 18.33
C GLU A 105 26.19 -4.09 17.25
N GLY A 106 25.61 -4.87 16.34
CA GLY A 106 26.32 -5.44 15.17
C GLY A 106 26.41 -6.97 15.12
N VAL A 107 25.87 -7.68 16.11
CA VAL A 107 25.83 -9.15 16.14
C VAL A 107 24.41 -9.64 16.43
N PRO A 108 23.75 -10.37 15.52
CA PRO A 108 24.23 -10.86 14.22
C PRO A 108 24.43 -9.75 13.19
N CYS A 109 25.27 -10.01 12.20
CA CYS A 109 25.47 -9.12 11.05
C CYS A 109 24.15 -8.91 10.30
N SER A 110 23.87 -7.70 9.87
CA SER A 110 22.69 -7.34 9.06
C SER A 110 23.11 -6.89 7.66
N ALA A 111 22.26 -7.18 6.66
CA ALA A 111 22.42 -6.74 5.28
C ALA A 111 21.12 -6.09 4.81
N PRO A 112 20.86 -4.81 5.17
CA PRO A 112 19.62 -4.14 4.84
C PRO A 112 19.47 -3.92 3.32
N VAL A 113 18.25 -4.10 2.81
CA VAL A 113 17.89 -3.85 1.41
C VAL A 113 16.91 -2.68 1.37
N ASN A 114 17.27 -1.68 0.55
CA ASN A 114 16.48 -0.48 0.38
C ASN A 114 15.15 -0.75 -0.36
N GLY A 115 14.16 0.11 -0.14
CA GLY A 115 12.87 0.08 -0.79
C GLY A 115 12.49 1.44 -1.39
N SER A 116 11.24 1.56 -1.83
CA SER A 116 10.69 2.84 -2.29
C SER A 116 9.18 2.87 -2.21
N VAL A 117 8.62 4.09 -2.22
CA VAL A 117 7.18 4.37 -2.36
C VAL A 117 6.98 5.23 -3.59
N THR A 118 6.22 4.73 -4.57
CA THR A 118 5.82 5.49 -5.77
C THR A 118 4.38 5.94 -5.62
N ILE A 119 4.11 7.20 -5.93
CA ILE A 119 2.76 7.77 -5.91
C ILE A 119 2.05 7.42 -7.21
N VAL A 120 0.86 6.84 -7.08
CA VAL A 120 0.03 6.42 -8.21
C VAL A 120 -1.33 7.11 -8.14
N ASP A 121 -2.02 7.14 -9.27
CA ASP A 121 -3.40 7.60 -9.38
C ASP A 121 -4.40 6.50 -9.00
N CYS A 122 -5.60 6.90 -8.60
CA CYS A 122 -6.76 6.00 -8.51
C CYS A 122 -7.35 5.79 -9.90
N LEU A 123 -7.65 4.53 -10.23
CA LEU A 123 -8.50 4.24 -11.38
C LEU A 123 -9.94 4.66 -11.04
N SER A 124 -10.56 5.48 -11.90
CA SER A 124 -11.98 5.81 -11.77
C SER A 124 -12.82 4.89 -12.62
N VAL A 125 -13.97 4.49 -12.07
CA VAL A 125 -15.03 3.77 -12.79
C VAL A 125 -16.30 4.58 -12.68
N THR A 126 -16.95 4.86 -13.80
CA THR A 126 -18.07 5.79 -13.84
C THR A 126 -19.21 5.29 -14.73
N PHE A 127 -20.43 5.66 -14.37
CA PHE A 127 -21.56 5.64 -15.29
C PHE A 127 -21.71 7.00 -15.96
N PRO A 128 -22.13 7.07 -17.24
CA PRO A 128 -22.54 8.33 -17.85
C PRO A 128 -23.74 8.91 -17.09
N THR A 129 -23.80 10.23 -17.01
CA THR A 129 -24.93 10.96 -16.44
C THR A 129 -25.87 11.48 -17.53
N GLY A 130 -27.13 11.75 -17.19
CA GLY A 130 -28.12 12.34 -18.11
C GLY A 130 -28.58 11.41 -19.23
N LEU A 131 -28.44 10.10 -19.08
CA LEU A 131 -28.96 9.14 -20.04
C LEU A 131 -30.49 9.17 -20.03
N THR A 132 -31.08 9.13 -21.22
CA THR A 132 -32.53 9.03 -21.42
C THR A 132 -32.86 7.74 -22.15
N ALA A 133 -33.96 7.12 -21.76
CA ALA A 133 -34.46 5.91 -22.41
C ALA A 133 -35.93 6.08 -22.81
N VAL A 134 -36.31 5.48 -23.93
CA VAL A 134 -37.71 5.39 -24.32
C VAL A 134 -38.38 4.27 -23.52
N LYS A 135 -39.58 4.53 -23.02
CA LYS A 135 -40.35 3.52 -22.25
C LYS A 135 -40.51 2.24 -23.07
N ASN A 136 -40.27 1.09 -22.45
CA ASN A 136 -40.30 -0.24 -23.03
C ASN A 136 -39.29 -0.50 -24.16
N ALA A 137 -38.30 0.33 -24.32
CA ALA A 137 -37.15 0.09 -25.23
C ALA A 137 -35.89 -0.28 -24.43
N PRO A 138 -35.05 -1.18 -24.98
CA PRO A 138 -33.79 -1.48 -24.34
C PRO A 138 -32.85 -0.26 -24.38
N VAL A 139 -32.06 -0.08 -23.32
CA VAL A 139 -31.00 0.91 -23.24
C VAL A 139 -29.72 0.24 -22.81
N THR A 140 -28.62 0.55 -23.48
CA THR A 140 -27.27 0.10 -23.06
C THR A 140 -26.58 1.20 -22.29
N ILE A 141 -26.14 0.90 -21.07
CA ILE A 141 -25.45 1.82 -20.18
C ILE A 141 -24.00 1.34 -20.06
N PRO A 142 -23.01 2.04 -20.63
CA PRO A 142 -21.63 1.66 -20.48
C PRO A 142 -21.11 1.92 -19.07
N ILE A 143 -20.28 1.02 -18.58
CA ILE A 143 -19.42 1.26 -17.41
C ILE A 143 -18.06 1.68 -17.96
N ASN A 144 -17.68 2.93 -17.71
CA ASN A 144 -16.42 3.49 -18.21
C ASN A 144 -15.36 3.44 -17.14
N SER A 145 -14.12 3.15 -17.53
CA SER A 145 -12.95 3.29 -16.66
C SER A 145 -11.96 4.30 -17.27
N THR A 146 -11.09 4.85 -16.44
CA THR A 146 -9.89 5.52 -16.91
C THR A 146 -8.99 4.55 -17.66
N ASP A 147 -7.96 5.06 -18.37
CA ASP A 147 -7.00 4.24 -19.10
C ASP A 147 -6.33 3.20 -18.17
N LEU A 148 -6.45 1.92 -18.55
CA LEU A 148 -5.88 0.78 -17.84
C LEU A 148 -4.51 0.38 -18.38
N THR A 149 -3.99 1.03 -19.41
CA THR A 149 -2.70 0.71 -20.03
C THR A 149 -1.58 0.73 -19.00
N GLY A 150 -0.84 -0.37 -18.88
CA GLY A 150 0.25 -0.51 -17.92
C GLY A 150 -0.17 -0.64 -16.45
N ARG A 151 -1.46 -0.75 -16.13
CA ARG A 151 -1.97 -0.85 -14.76
C ARG A 151 -2.09 -2.29 -14.25
N ASN A 152 -1.87 -3.29 -15.10
CA ASN A 152 -1.98 -4.73 -14.77
C ASN A 152 -3.33 -5.09 -14.13
N ALA A 153 -4.42 -4.48 -14.58
CA ALA A 153 -5.77 -4.82 -14.13
C ALA A 153 -6.17 -6.17 -14.76
N LEU A 154 -6.18 -7.23 -13.95
CA LEU A 154 -6.47 -8.60 -14.40
C LEU A 154 -7.91 -9.04 -14.09
N SER A 155 -8.54 -8.43 -13.11
CA SER A 155 -9.92 -8.72 -12.70
C SER A 155 -10.58 -7.48 -12.12
N TYR A 156 -11.90 -7.50 -12.08
CA TYR A 156 -12.71 -6.54 -11.33
C TYR A 156 -13.95 -7.24 -10.79
N ASP A 157 -14.43 -6.77 -9.65
CA ASP A 157 -15.72 -7.13 -9.09
C ASP A 157 -16.55 -5.87 -8.95
N THR A 158 -17.82 -5.93 -9.33
CA THR A 158 -18.73 -4.78 -9.20
C THR A 158 -20.13 -5.24 -8.81
N THR A 159 -20.76 -4.44 -7.96
CA THR A 159 -22.19 -4.57 -7.65
C THR A 159 -22.90 -3.33 -8.12
N VAL A 160 -23.91 -3.50 -8.97
CA VAL A 160 -24.73 -2.42 -9.47
C VAL A 160 -26.10 -2.52 -8.84
N THR A 161 -26.53 -1.47 -8.15
CA THR A 161 -27.89 -1.34 -7.63
C THR A 161 -28.72 -0.43 -8.54
N TYR A 162 -29.98 -0.75 -8.74
CA TYR A 162 -30.88 0.01 -9.59
C TYR A 162 -32.30 -0.06 -9.05
N ASP A 163 -33.14 0.90 -9.47
CA ASP A 163 -34.58 0.91 -9.12
C ASP A 163 -35.35 -0.03 -10.04
N THR A 164 -35.88 -1.11 -9.49
CA THR A 164 -36.67 -2.14 -10.22
C THR A 164 -38.02 -1.64 -10.73
N SER A 165 -38.49 -0.50 -10.25
CA SER A 165 -39.69 0.17 -10.78
C SER A 165 -39.42 0.93 -12.08
N VAL A 166 -38.15 1.24 -12.35
CA VAL A 166 -37.72 2.02 -13.53
C VAL A 166 -37.02 1.12 -14.56
N ILE A 167 -36.16 0.21 -14.11
CA ILE A 167 -35.37 -0.67 -14.97
C ILE A 167 -35.72 -2.13 -14.66
N THR A 168 -35.98 -2.93 -15.70
CA THR A 168 -36.25 -4.37 -15.59
C THR A 168 -35.33 -5.14 -16.54
N GLN A 169 -35.15 -6.44 -16.32
CA GLN A 169 -34.41 -7.34 -17.22
C GLN A 169 -33.00 -6.88 -17.55
N ILE A 170 -32.13 -6.87 -16.55
CA ILE A 170 -30.72 -6.53 -16.76
C ILE A 170 -29.96 -7.71 -17.38
N SER A 171 -29.15 -7.42 -18.38
CA SER A 171 -28.11 -8.30 -18.90
C SER A 171 -26.77 -7.57 -18.94
N VAL A 172 -25.69 -8.30 -18.77
CA VAL A 172 -24.32 -7.76 -18.86
C VAL A 172 -23.68 -8.29 -20.15
N SER A 173 -22.94 -7.43 -20.84
CA SER A 173 -22.18 -7.81 -22.04
C SER A 173 -20.80 -7.19 -21.99
N SER A 174 -19.77 -7.98 -22.26
CA SER A 174 -18.39 -7.53 -22.44
C SER A 174 -18.00 -7.35 -23.90
N ALA A 175 -18.86 -7.70 -24.86
CA ALA A 175 -18.54 -7.61 -26.29
C ALA A 175 -18.17 -6.18 -26.70
N GLY A 176 -17.02 -6.03 -27.35
CA GLY A 176 -16.51 -4.73 -27.80
C GLY A 176 -16.01 -3.79 -26.70
N THR A 177 -15.79 -4.29 -25.50
CA THR A 177 -15.29 -3.53 -24.35
C THR A 177 -13.86 -3.97 -23.96
N LEU A 178 -13.23 -3.26 -23.04
CA LEU A 178 -11.93 -3.63 -22.45
C LEU A 178 -11.96 -5.01 -21.78
N SER A 179 -13.10 -5.44 -21.28
CA SER A 179 -13.29 -6.74 -20.64
C SER A 179 -13.76 -7.85 -21.59
N SER A 180 -13.70 -7.65 -22.90
CA SER A 180 -14.17 -8.64 -23.89
C SER A 180 -13.45 -10.00 -23.82
N SER A 181 -12.26 -10.04 -23.26
CA SER A 181 -11.48 -11.26 -23.01
C SER A 181 -11.67 -11.87 -21.62
N MET A 182 -12.45 -11.23 -20.75
CA MET A 182 -12.72 -11.72 -19.40
C MET A 182 -13.97 -12.60 -19.37
N VAL A 183 -14.02 -13.53 -18.44
CA VAL A 183 -15.23 -14.29 -18.12
C VAL A 183 -16.07 -13.44 -17.16
N ILE A 184 -17.32 -13.15 -17.53
CA ILE A 184 -18.32 -12.40 -16.74
C ILE A 184 -19.52 -13.29 -16.44
#